data_75f533542c85bef10f30b239975a87bb
#
_entry.id   75f533542c85bef10f30b239975a87bb
#
_cell.length_a   1.000
_cell.length_b   1.000
_cell.length_c   1.000
_cell.angle_alpha   90.00
_cell.angle_beta   90.00
_cell.angle_gamma   90.00
#
_symmetry.space_group_name_H-M   'P 1'
#
loop_
_entity.id
_entity.type
_entity.pdbx_description
1 polymer ?
#
loop_
_entity_poly.entity_id
_entity_poly.type
_entity_poly.pdbx_seq_one_letter_code
_entity_poly.pdbx_strand_id
1 'polypeptide(L)'
;MKREPDETIRATDEFELLDALGVLPPKCDIAAYVEARSPAHGLLTLWKEWLRLAPEPSRSRAARTCSGLAVAVADGAELTFNIPGRDRNVCERWLGHRVYWWPRGVIDGARVGIVGSRLQRDPESKKSILQALRLSMTSINYESEQVVASAGTSLCEYVAQCSQVLGIPLLRVFAPSEHVSPKSWLEQIVQPSDPSREYQLLLSPEISQSKCCVPSKVAAAATSFNHLPLRDRILALLSSRLFVLTLRQGGNWWGLLTLGITDRLWEVGSVRAVVGARLCVGDVVAELQNHGVVPWYLSSTDEHTLSADRDTNAGRIVEDSSAALSTNDRATAEVVLINALLRSEPTPDWLIHWTRSPLAEWAGESRNDYLNDAVLGDASHLRTAFATLQRIVVERLIRATSCNTRTSVDVVCLSETPLVNLVAQRIFRKHRGRWDFEHYGIGVRCKSIRALGGRPVIYGDDKVWQSLPQGEQPWFQPRQSRATKTSIDWTIENEWRLTSKLSLDRLSADDVFVFCATEGEAAELRSTCEWRVVSVETLDARSERSDDIVK
;
A
#
# COMPACT_ATOMS: atom_id res chain seq x y z
N MET A 1 27.89 25.50 -34.19
CA MET A 1 28.20 26.49 -33.14
C MET A 1 29.19 25.80 -32.21
N LYS A 2 30.43 26.34 -32.06
CA LYS A 2 31.40 25.76 -31.13
C LYS A 2 30.92 26.07 -29.70
N ARG A 3 30.89 25.07 -28.84
CA ARG A 3 30.59 25.27 -27.40
C ARG A 3 31.64 26.18 -26.77
N GLU A 4 31.25 26.92 -25.74
CA GLU A 4 32.20 27.70 -24.94
C GLU A 4 33.19 26.74 -24.20
N PRO A 5 34.41 27.21 -23.87
CA PRO A 5 35.42 26.37 -23.22
C PRO A 5 34.92 25.65 -21.96
N ASP A 6 34.15 26.33 -21.13
CA ASP A 6 33.56 25.73 -19.91
C ASP A 6 32.55 24.59 -20.21
N GLU A 7 31.77 24.72 -21.29
CA GLU A 7 30.83 23.68 -21.72
C GLU A 7 31.59 22.46 -22.25
N THR A 8 32.75 22.65 -22.88
CA THR A 8 33.58 21.55 -23.38
C THR A 8 34.21 20.78 -22.22
N ILE A 9 34.72 21.45 -21.19
CA ILE A 9 35.28 20.80 -19.99
C ILE A 9 34.19 20.02 -19.29
N ARG A 10 33.01 20.59 -19.11
CA ARG A 10 31.86 19.94 -18.50
C ARG A 10 31.43 18.67 -19.28
N ALA A 11 31.37 18.73 -20.59
CA ALA A 11 31.01 17.59 -21.43
C ALA A 11 32.05 16.45 -21.35
N THR A 12 33.32 16.78 -21.14
CA THR A 12 34.39 15.82 -20.92
C THR A 12 34.18 15.08 -19.59
N ASP A 13 33.94 15.78 -18.50
CA ASP A 13 33.64 15.20 -17.18
C ASP A 13 32.40 14.30 -17.23
N GLU A 14 31.37 14.70 -17.96
CA GLU A 14 30.14 13.94 -18.14
C GLU A 14 30.39 12.63 -18.91
N PHE A 15 31.23 12.69 -19.96
CA PHE A 15 31.63 11.50 -20.72
C PHE A 15 32.41 10.52 -19.84
N GLU A 16 33.38 10.99 -19.03
CA GLU A 16 34.15 10.17 -18.11
C GLU A 16 33.24 9.47 -17.08
N LEU A 17 32.20 10.15 -16.59
CA LEU A 17 31.22 9.56 -15.69
C LEU A 17 30.40 8.46 -16.36
N LEU A 18 30.00 8.63 -17.62
CA LEU A 18 29.27 7.60 -18.39
C LEU A 18 30.18 6.40 -18.69
N ASP A 19 31.46 6.62 -18.97
CA ASP A 19 32.46 5.57 -19.17
C ASP A 19 32.69 4.77 -17.88
N ALA A 20 32.92 5.49 -16.77
CA ALA A 20 33.07 4.89 -15.45
C ALA A 20 31.83 4.08 -15.01
N LEU A 21 30.63 4.53 -15.39
CA LEU A 21 29.38 3.80 -15.20
C LEU A 21 29.30 2.56 -16.10
N GLY A 22 30.03 2.52 -17.22
CA GLY A 22 30.03 1.38 -18.15
C GLY A 22 28.78 1.29 -19.03
N VAL A 23 28.18 2.43 -19.38
CA VAL A 23 27.02 2.51 -20.29
C VAL A 23 27.39 2.95 -21.70
N LEU A 24 28.64 3.39 -21.89
CA LEU A 24 29.15 3.72 -23.22
C LEU A 24 29.35 2.47 -24.07
N PRO A 25 29.18 2.60 -25.40
CA PRO A 25 29.54 1.51 -26.31
C PRO A 25 31.06 1.33 -26.37
N PRO A 26 31.56 0.12 -26.71
CA PRO A 26 32.98 -0.07 -26.93
C PRO A 26 33.53 0.82 -28.05
N LYS A 27 34.74 1.37 -27.90
CA LYS A 27 35.43 2.19 -28.90
C LYS A 27 34.63 3.43 -29.34
N CYS A 28 34.16 4.21 -28.40
CA CYS A 28 33.49 5.49 -28.68
C CYS A 28 34.48 6.66 -28.74
N ASP A 29 34.10 7.69 -29.50
CA ASP A 29 34.86 8.93 -29.63
C ASP A 29 34.20 10.03 -28.79
N ILE A 30 34.97 10.64 -27.88
CA ILE A 30 34.52 11.75 -27.04
C ILE A 30 34.09 12.97 -27.85
N ALA A 31 34.69 13.19 -29.04
CA ALA A 31 34.35 14.35 -29.86
C ALA A 31 32.88 14.32 -30.31
N ALA A 32 32.38 13.15 -30.68
CA ALA A 32 30.97 12.97 -31.07
C ALA A 32 30.00 13.24 -29.92
N TYR A 33 30.40 12.96 -28.66
CA TYR A 33 29.61 13.28 -27.48
C TYR A 33 29.60 14.78 -27.20
N VAL A 34 30.78 15.43 -27.25
CA VAL A 34 30.96 16.87 -26.95
C VAL A 34 30.20 17.72 -27.97
N GLU A 35 30.10 17.32 -29.23
CA GLU A 35 29.38 18.06 -30.28
C GLU A 35 27.86 17.92 -30.21
N ALA A 36 27.34 16.99 -29.41
CA ALA A 36 25.89 16.71 -29.31
C ALA A 36 25.14 17.86 -28.58
N ARG A 37 23.83 17.98 -28.88
CA ARG A 37 22.95 19.03 -28.32
C ARG A 37 22.78 18.92 -26.81
N SER A 38 22.76 17.68 -26.29
CA SER A 38 22.60 17.39 -24.87
C SER A 38 23.26 16.05 -24.53
N PRO A 39 23.48 15.74 -23.26
CA PRO A 39 24.04 14.45 -22.85
C PRO A 39 23.26 13.23 -23.36
N ALA A 40 21.93 13.30 -23.40
CA ALA A 40 21.09 12.22 -23.94
C ALA A 40 21.30 12.03 -25.46
N HIS A 41 21.41 13.13 -26.23
CA HIS A 41 21.76 13.08 -27.66
C HIS A 41 23.19 12.57 -27.89
N GLY A 42 24.14 12.95 -27.01
CA GLY A 42 25.52 12.45 -27.04
C GLY A 42 25.57 10.94 -26.89
N LEU A 43 24.89 10.41 -25.88
CA LEU A 43 24.80 8.97 -25.65
C LEU A 43 24.19 8.24 -26.87
N LEU A 44 23.11 8.77 -27.43
CA LEU A 44 22.46 8.21 -28.64
C LEU A 44 23.43 8.22 -29.84
N THR A 45 24.19 9.32 -30.05
CA THR A 45 25.16 9.45 -31.15
C THR A 45 26.24 8.38 -31.04
N LEU A 46 26.84 8.18 -29.88
CA LEU A 46 27.85 7.15 -29.65
C LEU A 46 27.32 5.74 -29.94
N TRP A 47 26.09 5.43 -29.51
CA TRP A 47 25.48 4.13 -29.82
C TRP A 47 25.14 3.96 -31.30
N LYS A 48 24.78 5.01 -32.03
CA LYS A 48 24.59 4.99 -33.49
C LYS A 48 25.91 4.72 -34.23
N GLU A 49 26.99 5.35 -33.84
CA GLU A 49 28.32 5.10 -34.41
C GLU A 49 28.78 3.67 -34.16
N TRP A 50 28.62 3.19 -32.92
CA TRP A 50 28.93 1.80 -32.60
C TRP A 50 28.09 0.80 -33.42
N LEU A 51 26.82 1.05 -33.64
CA LEU A 51 25.94 0.17 -34.43
C LEU A 51 26.51 -0.05 -35.86
N ARG A 52 27.16 0.95 -36.46
CA ARG A 52 27.78 0.84 -37.81
C ARG A 52 29.01 -0.06 -37.76
N LEU A 53 29.71 -0.14 -36.65
CA LEU A 53 30.98 -0.85 -36.46
C LEU A 53 30.81 -2.19 -35.71
N ALA A 54 29.69 -2.43 -35.09
CA ALA A 54 29.47 -3.56 -34.21
C ALA A 54 29.52 -4.91 -34.98
N PRO A 55 30.30 -5.88 -34.45
CA PRO A 55 30.30 -7.23 -35.00
C PRO A 55 28.94 -7.94 -34.79
N GLU A 56 28.62 -8.94 -35.60
CA GLU A 56 27.33 -9.61 -35.59
C GLU A 56 26.78 -10.02 -34.22
N PRO A 57 27.52 -10.62 -33.29
CA PRO A 57 26.93 -10.96 -31.98
C PRO A 57 26.44 -9.74 -31.19
N SER A 58 27.07 -8.56 -31.39
CA SER A 58 26.76 -7.33 -30.67
C SER A 58 25.79 -6.42 -31.40
N ARG A 59 25.60 -6.60 -32.70
CA ARG A 59 24.78 -5.72 -33.57
C ARG A 59 23.33 -5.68 -33.17
N SER A 60 22.71 -6.83 -32.87
CA SER A 60 21.32 -6.89 -32.42
C SER A 60 21.06 -6.13 -31.12
N ARG A 61 22.01 -6.17 -30.18
CA ARG A 61 21.92 -5.40 -28.93
C ARG A 61 22.10 -3.90 -29.20
N ALA A 62 23.11 -3.54 -30.00
CA ALA A 62 23.34 -2.14 -30.38
C ALA A 62 22.13 -1.54 -31.07
N ALA A 63 21.49 -2.30 -31.99
CA ALA A 63 20.27 -1.86 -32.69
C ALA A 63 19.12 -1.59 -31.72
N ARG A 64 18.86 -2.48 -30.76
CA ARG A 64 17.81 -2.28 -29.73
C ARG A 64 18.10 -1.06 -28.87
N THR A 65 19.34 -0.91 -28.42
CA THR A 65 19.76 0.25 -27.59
C THR A 65 19.60 1.57 -28.38
N CYS A 66 20.05 1.61 -29.64
CA CYS A 66 19.87 2.79 -30.50
C CYS A 66 18.40 3.11 -30.72
N SER A 67 17.57 2.11 -31.02
CA SER A 67 16.14 2.33 -31.26
C SER A 67 15.45 2.88 -30.02
N GLY A 68 15.68 2.27 -28.84
CA GLY A 68 15.09 2.74 -27.59
C GLY A 68 15.55 4.14 -27.20
N LEU A 69 16.84 4.43 -27.29
CA LEU A 69 17.36 5.79 -27.03
C LEU A 69 16.81 6.81 -28.02
N ALA A 70 16.69 6.45 -29.31
CA ALA A 70 16.14 7.35 -30.33
C ALA A 70 14.69 7.73 -30.05
N VAL A 71 13.86 6.77 -29.63
CA VAL A 71 12.48 7.03 -29.23
C VAL A 71 12.47 7.92 -27.98
N ALA A 72 13.20 7.56 -26.95
CA ALA A 72 13.23 8.33 -25.70
C ALA A 72 13.70 9.78 -25.89
N VAL A 73 14.76 9.98 -26.70
CA VAL A 73 15.27 11.33 -27.02
C VAL A 73 14.27 12.13 -27.86
N ALA A 74 13.58 11.47 -28.80
CA ALA A 74 12.51 12.11 -29.59
C ALA A 74 11.32 12.52 -28.71
N ASP A 75 11.02 11.75 -27.67
CA ASP A 75 9.99 12.06 -26.66
C ASP A 75 10.44 13.10 -25.63
N GLY A 76 11.64 13.66 -25.79
CA GLY A 76 12.17 14.73 -24.94
C GLY A 76 12.89 14.25 -23.69
N ALA A 77 13.39 13.01 -23.66
CA ALA A 77 14.18 12.54 -22.53
C ALA A 77 15.47 13.31 -22.34
N GLU A 78 15.85 13.54 -21.08
CA GLU A 78 17.08 14.22 -20.69
C GLU A 78 17.95 13.35 -19.78
N LEU A 79 19.26 13.57 -19.88
CA LEU A 79 20.26 12.97 -19.01
C LEU A 79 20.97 14.07 -18.24
N THR A 80 21.00 13.98 -16.92
CA THR A 80 21.70 14.94 -16.07
C THR A 80 22.66 14.26 -15.11
N PHE A 81 23.69 14.99 -14.68
CA PHE A 81 24.72 14.53 -13.74
C PHE A 81 24.56 15.17 -12.36
N ASN A 82 23.53 15.97 -12.23
CA ASN A 82 23.13 16.62 -10.99
C ASN A 82 21.61 16.79 -10.98
N ILE A 83 21.03 16.97 -9.79
CA ILE A 83 19.63 17.38 -9.64
C ILE A 83 19.54 18.88 -9.96
N PRO A 84 18.74 19.28 -10.96
CA PRO A 84 18.58 20.69 -11.32
C PRO A 84 18.15 21.55 -10.12
N GLY A 85 18.80 22.70 -9.96
CA GLY A 85 18.56 23.62 -8.85
C GLY A 85 19.22 23.22 -7.52
N ARG A 86 20.03 22.14 -7.49
CA ARG A 86 20.79 21.73 -6.30
C ARG A 86 22.30 21.88 -6.50
N ASP A 87 23.00 22.18 -5.42
CA ASP A 87 24.45 22.17 -5.40
C ASP A 87 24.99 20.75 -5.65
N ARG A 88 26.00 20.64 -6.53
CA ARG A 88 26.58 19.35 -6.93
C ARG A 88 27.21 18.63 -5.73
N ASN A 89 27.93 19.34 -4.86
CA ASN A 89 28.58 18.72 -3.70
C ASN A 89 27.57 18.17 -2.72
N VAL A 90 26.42 18.84 -2.57
CA VAL A 90 25.30 18.35 -1.76
C VAL A 90 24.74 17.07 -2.37
N CYS A 91 24.47 17.04 -3.67
CA CYS A 91 23.98 15.85 -4.36
C CYS A 91 24.95 14.67 -4.23
N GLU A 92 26.23 14.88 -4.46
CA GLU A 92 27.28 13.85 -4.34
C GLU A 92 27.40 13.33 -2.91
N ARG A 93 27.31 14.20 -1.91
CA ARG A 93 27.34 13.80 -0.50
C ARG A 93 26.12 12.94 -0.12
N TRP A 94 24.93 13.27 -0.61
CA TRP A 94 23.70 12.58 -0.28
C TRP A 94 23.48 11.29 -1.07
N LEU A 95 23.93 11.23 -2.31
CA LEU A 95 23.56 10.16 -3.25
C LEU A 95 24.77 9.40 -3.81
N GLY A 96 26.01 9.90 -3.60
CA GLY A 96 27.18 9.45 -4.35
C GLY A 96 27.15 9.99 -5.80
N HIS A 97 28.14 9.57 -6.58
CA HIS A 97 28.22 9.94 -7.99
C HIS A 97 27.22 9.13 -8.78
N ARG A 98 26.21 9.80 -9.38
CA ARG A 98 25.14 9.16 -10.14
C ARG A 98 24.73 9.96 -11.35
N VAL A 99 24.13 9.25 -12.31
CA VAL A 99 23.51 9.82 -13.49
C VAL A 99 21.99 9.71 -13.36
N TYR A 100 21.29 10.73 -13.80
CA TYR A 100 19.84 10.87 -13.67
C TYR A 100 19.21 10.88 -15.06
N TRP A 101 18.30 9.96 -15.31
CA TRP A 101 17.55 9.88 -16.56
C TRP A 101 16.10 10.35 -16.34
N TRP A 102 15.72 11.39 -17.09
CA TRP A 102 14.40 12.02 -17.07
C TRP A 102 13.68 11.68 -18.38
N PRO A 103 12.68 10.79 -18.38
CA PRO A 103 12.08 10.29 -19.62
C PRO A 103 11.37 11.36 -20.48
N ARG A 104 10.90 12.44 -19.86
CA ARG A 104 10.25 13.58 -20.54
C ARG A 104 10.86 14.92 -20.19
N GLY A 105 12.15 14.92 -19.95
CA GLY A 105 12.88 16.12 -19.56
C GLY A 105 12.72 16.49 -18.08
N VAL A 106 13.45 17.51 -17.70
CA VAL A 106 13.35 18.09 -16.37
C VAL A 106 12.16 19.05 -16.36
N ILE A 107 11.17 18.74 -15.54
CA ILE A 107 10.02 19.62 -15.39
C ILE A 107 10.44 20.83 -14.56
N ASP A 108 10.28 22.02 -15.14
CA ASP A 108 10.46 23.28 -14.42
C ASP A 108 9.35 23.46 -13.39
N GLY A 109 9.70 24.05 -12.24
CA GLY A 109 8.76 24.33 -11.17
C GLY A 109 9.20 23.80 -9.81
N ALA A 110 8.48 24.21 -8.78
CA ALA A 110 8.70 23.76 -7.43
C ALA A 110 8.22 22.31 -7.24
N ARG A 111 8.99 21.52 -6.50
CA ARG A 111 8.66 20.11 -6.24
C ARG A 111 8.27 19.92 -4.79
N VAL A 112 7.11 19.32 -4.59
CA VAL A 112 6.51 19.07 -3.29
C VAL A 112 6.62 17.59 -2.94
N GLY A 113 7.40 17.26 -1.92
CA GLY A 113 7.50 15.89 -1.42
C GLY A 113 6.41 15.59 -0.38
N ILE A 114 5.72 14.47 -0.54
CA ILE A 114 4.81 13.93 0.46
C ILE A 114 5.48 12.72 1.11
N VAL A 115 5.78 12.83 2.40
CA VAL A 115 6.63 11.86 3.09
C VAL A 115 6.03 11.39 4.41
N GLY A 116 6.48 10.23 4.86
CA GLY A 116 6.06 9.69 6.15
C GLY A 116 6.79 8.42 6.54
N SER A 117 6.73 8.09 7.81
CA SER A 117 7.12 6.78 8.31
C SER A 117 6.21 5.70 7.69
N ARG A 118 6.58 4.41 7.87
CA ARG A 118 5.77 3.30 7.37
C ARG A 118 4.32 3.45 7.81
N LEU A 119 3.39 3.33 6.87
CA LEU A 119 1.96 3.36 7.16
C LEU A 119 1.62 2.27 8.19
N GLN A 120 0.93 2.68 9.24
CA GLN A 120 0.40 1.76 10.23
C GLN A 120 -0.74 0.95 9.60
N ARG A 121 -0.94 -0.25 10.12
CA ARG A 121 -1.95 -1.16 9.59
C ARG A 121 -3.32 -1.01 10.26
N ASP A 122 -3.40 -0.24 11.35
CA ASP A 122 -4.70 -0.02 12.00
C ASP A 122 -5.57 0.98 11.20
N PRO A 123 -6.89 0.74 11.12
CA PRO A 123 -7.80 1.53 10.30
C PRO A 123 -7.84 3.01 10.65
N GLU A 124 -7.80 3.34 11.95
CA GLU A 124 -7.89 4.73 12.42
C GLU A 124 -6.65 5.56 12.09
N SER A 125 -5.45 4.96 12.25
CA SER A 125 -4.21 5.62 11.81
C SER A 125 -4.22 5.85 10.32
N LYS A 126 -4.75 4.89 9.54
CA LYS A 126 -4.89 5.01 8.11
C LYS A 126 -5.84 6.13 7.72
N LYS A 127 -6.99 6.25 8.39
CA LYS A 127 -7.97 7.35 8.21
C LYS A 127 -7.28 8.70 8.40
N SER A 128 -6.60 8.89 9.51
CA SER A 128 -5.90 10.14 9.82
C SER A 128 -4.83 10.50 8.78
N ILE A 129 -4.04 9.50 8.33
CA ILE A 129 -3.00 9.70 7.32
C ILE A 129 -3.61 10.07 5.96
N LEU A 130 -4.69 9.43 5.54
CA LEU A 130 -5.38 9.75 4.28
C LEU A 130 -6.03 11.12 4.31
N GLN A 131 -6.61 11.54 5.44
CA GLN A 131 -7.11 12.89 5.64
C GLN A 131 -5.98 13.92 5.53
N ALA A 132 -4.84 13.68 6.21
CA ALA A 132 -3.66 14.52 6.12
C ALA A 132 -3.12 14.59 4.68
N LEU A 133 -3.11 13.46 3.97
CA LEU A 133 -2.70 13.40 2.56
C LEU A 133 -3.61 14.28 1.69
N ARG A 134 -4.92 14.13 1.78
CA ARG A 134 -5.89 14.94 1.00
C ARG A 134 -5.66 16.42 1.21
N LEU A 135 -5.58 16.86 2.46
CA LEU A 135 -5.35 18.26 2.80
C LEU A 135 -3.98 18.76 2.32
N SER A 136 -2.94 17.92 2.38
CA SER A 136 -1.63 18.27 1.81
C SER A 136 -1.72 18.46 0.30
N MET A 137 -2.40 17.55 -0.39
CA MET A 137 -2.54 17.59 -1.84
C MET A 137 -3.38 18.79 -2.32
N THR A 138 -4.49 19.12 -1.64
CA THR A 138 -5.30 20.29 -1.99
C THR A 138 -4.61 21.63 -1.75
N SER A 139 -3.52 21.65 -0.97
CA SER A 139 -2.69 22.86 -0.76
C SER A 139 -1.61 23.05 -1.84
N ILE A 140 -1.52 22.18 -2.83
CA ILE A 140 -0.53 22.21 -3.91
C ILE A 140 -1.09 23.03 -5.07
N ASN A 141 -0.28 23.95 -5.58
CA ASN A 141 -0.62 24.69 -6.78
C ASN A 141 -0.25 23.87 -8.04
N TYR A 142 -1.26 23.26 -8.67
CA TYR A 142 -1.08 22.37 -9.83
C TYR A 142 -0.49 23.06 -11.07
N GLU A 143 -0.52 24.41 -11.14
CA GLU A 143 0.04 25.17 -12.27
C GLU A 143 1.56 25.37 -12.15
N SER A 144 2.09 25.42 -10.93
CA SER A 144 3.49 25.78 -10.65
C SER A 144 4.25 24.74 -9.82
N GLU A 145 3.57 23.76 -9.26
CA GLU A 145 4.17 22.75 -8.40
C GLU A 145 3.91 21.32 -8.92
N GLN A 146 4.90 20.45 -8.74
CA GLN A 146 4.83 19.03 -9.04
C GLN A 146 5.00 18.21 -7.77
N VAL A 147 4.17 17.21 -7.60
CA VAL A 147 4.33 16.24 -6.49
C VAL A 147 5.45 15.26 -6.78
N VAL A 148 6.24 14.94 -5.78
CA VAL A 148 7.29 13.91 -5.85
C VAL A 148 6.98 12.80 -4.87
N ALA A 149 7.03 11.54 -5.33
CA ALA A 149 6.85 10.36 -4.49
C ALA A 149 7.85 9.25 -4.83
N SER A 150 8.25 8.51 -3.81
CA SER A 150 9.17 7.38 -3.93
C SER A 150 8.43 6.11 -4.32
N ALA A 151 8.74 5.56 -5.48
CA ALA A 151 8.19 4.27 -5.94
C ALA A 151 8.53 3.14 -4.96
N GLY A 152 7.63 2.17 -4.83
CA GLY A 152 7.80 1.03 -3.94
C GLY A 152 7.53 1.33 -2.45
N THR A 153 6.97 2.50 -2.13
CA THR A 153 6.42 2.79 -0.80
C THR A 153 4.89 2.69 -0.83
N SER A 154 4.29 2.24 0.27
CA SER A 154 2.82 2.17 0.37
C SER A 154 2.16 3.55 0.27
N LEU A 155 2.84 4.62 0.67
CA LEU A 155 2.34 5.98 0.54
C LEU A 155 2.31 6.44 -0.92
N CYS A 156 3.26 6.00 -1.76
CA CYS A 156 3.35 6.40 -3.16
C CYS A 156 2.09 6.06 -3.97
N GLU A 157 1.45 4.94 -3.71
CA GLU A 157 0.22 4.54 -4.40
C GLU A 157 -0.93 5.51 -4.10
N TYR A 158 -1.10 5.90 -2.83
CA TYR A 158 -2.12 6.89 -2.44
C TYR A 158 -1.81 8.28 -2.98
N VAL A 159 -0.54 8.70 -2.96
CA VAL A 159 -0.09 9.97 -3.56
C VAL A 159 -0.38 9.96 -5.05
N ALA A 160 -0.08 8.87 -5.75
CA ALA A 160 -0.33 8.74 -7.18
C ALA A 160 -1.84 8.82 -7.51
N GLN A 161 -2.66 8.16 -6.71
CA GLN A 161 -4.12 8.22 -6.89
C GLN A 161 -4.68 9.62 -6.61
N CYS A 162 -4.21 10.29 -5.54
CA CYS A 162 -4.56 11.69 -5.28
C CYS A 162 -4.16 12.61 -6.44
N SER A 163 -2.94 12.45 -6.96
CA SER A 163 -2.44 13.23 -8.10
C SER A 163 -3.32 13.04 -9.32
N GLN A 164 -3.71 11.80 -9.62
CA GLN A 164 -4.59 11.48 -10.74
C GLN A 164 -5.98 12.11 -10.57
N VAL A 165 -6.59 11.97 -9.40
CA VAL A 165 -7.94 12.51 -9.12
C VAL A 165 -7.96 14.04 -9.14
N LEU A 166 -6.90 14.68 -8.62
CA LEU A 166 -6.80 16.14 -8.53
C LEU A 166 -6.14 16.79 -9.77
N GLY A 167 -5.68 16.00 -10.75
CA GLY A 167 -4.98 16.50 -11.92
C GLY A 167 -3.61 17.12 -11.63
N ILE A 168 -2.95 16.77 -10.51
CA ILE A 168 -1.66 17.32 -10.11
C ILE A 168 -0.53 16.51 -10.75
N PRO A 169 0.47 17.14 -11.40
CA PRO A 169 1.61 16.43 -11.98
C PRO A 169 2.40 15.66 -10.90
N LEU A 170 2.71 14.39 -11.16
CA LEU A 170 3.45 13.52 -10.26
C LEU A 170 4.76 13.05 -10.88
N LEU A 171 5.87 13.28 -10.19
CA LEU A 171 7.17 12.69 -10.48
C LEU A 171 7.39 11.45 -9.57
N ARG A 172 7.46 10.28 -10.17
CA ARG A 172 7.81 9.04 -9.45
C ARG A 172 9.31 8.82 -9.52
N VAL A 173 9.92 8.60 -8.38
CA VAL A 173 11.35 8.36 -8.24
C VAL A 173 11.61 6.87 -8.09
N PHE A 174 12.41 6.31 -8.98
CA PHE A 174 12.87 4.92 -8.93
C PHE A 174 14.33 4.88 -8.51
N ALA A 175 14.56 4.49 -7.26
CA ALA A 175 15.90 4.19 -6.79
C ALA A 175 16.31 2.79 -7.24
N PRO A 176 17.51 2.58 -7.79
CA PRO A 176 17.99 1.26 -8.12
C PRO A 176 18.14 0.42 -6.86
N SER A 177 17.87 -0.88 -6.96
CA SER A 177 18.28 -1.82 -5.91
C SER A 177 19.82 -1.93 -5.90
N GLU A 178 20.38 -2.34 -4.76
CA GLU A 178 21.85 -2.47 -4.59
C GLU A 178 22.54 -3.37 -5.62
N HIS A 179 21.75 -4.22 -6.31
CA HIS A 179 22.27 -5.19 -7.29
C HIS A 179 22.01 -4.82 -8.75
N VAL A 180 21.46 -3.64 -9.03
CA VAL A 180 21.22 -3.21 -10.42
C VAL A 180 22.56 -2.94 -11.10
N SER A 181 22.84 -3.66 -12.19
CA SER A 181 24.01 -3.39 -13.00
C SER A 181 23.79 -2.18 -13.92
N PRO A 182 24.85 -1.48 -14.34
CA PRO A 182 24.76 -0.41 -15.33
C PRO A 182 24.08 -0.85 -16.64
N LYS A 183 24.30 -2.10 -17.03
CA LYS A 183 23.66 -2.71 -18.19
C LYS A 183 22.13 -2.81 -18.00
N SER A 184 21.68 -3.27 -16.85
CA SER A 184 20.24 -3.36 -16.55
C SER A 184 19.61 -1.98 -16.47
N TRP A 185 20.33 -0.98 -15.95
CA TRP A 185 19.85 0.41 -15.95
C TRP A 185 19.68 0.96 -17.36
N LEU A 186 20.64 0.74 -18.27
CA LEU A 186 20.52 1.13 -19.66
C LEU A 186 19.36 0.39 -20.37
N GLU A 187 19.17 -0.89 -20.06
CA GLU A 187 18.03 -1.67 -20.56
C GLU A 187 16.67 -1.10 -20.11
N GLN A 188 16.59 -0.57 -18.87
CA GLN A 188 15.38 0.12 -18.38
C GLN A 188 15.10 1.44 -19.13
N ILE A 189 16.15 2.18 -19.47
CA ILE A 189 16.04 3.43 -20.24
C ILE A 189 15.48 3.18 -21.64
N VAL A 190 15.93 2.12 -22.29
CA VAL A 190 15.58 1.83 -23.69
C VAL A 190 14.30 1.00 -23.85
N GLN A 191 13.66 0.59 -22.75
CA GLN A 191 12.35 -0.06 -22.82
C GLN A 191 11.28 0.95 -23.26
N PRO A 192 10.33 0.53 -24.12
CA PRO A 192 9.23 1.41 -24.52
C PRO A 192 8.53 1.96 -23.28
N SER A 193 8.29 3.26 -23.27
CA SER A 193 7.61 3.93 -22.18
C SER A 193 6.21 3.37 -22.02
N ASP A 194 5.94 2.75 -20.89
CA ASP A 194 4.57 2.51 -20.44
C ASP A 194 3.90 3.89 -20.27
N PRO A 195 2.72 4.16 -20.86
CA PRO A 195 2.02 5.43 -20.67
C PRO A 195 1.84 5.82 -19.21
N SER A 196 1.77 4.84 -18.30
CA SER A 196 1.77 5.07 -16.85
C SER A 196 3.10 5.59 -16.29
N ARG A 197 4.18 5.58 -17.11
CA ARG A 197 5.54 6.01 -16.74
C ARG A 197 5.87 7.44 -17.14
N GLU A 198 4.87 8.27 -17.42
CA GLU A 198 5.05 9.61 -17.99
C GLU A 198 6.03 10.53 -17.25
N TYR A 199 6.16 10.36 -15.94
CA TYR A 199 7.03 11.17 -15.10
C TYR A 199 7.81 10.28 -14.13
N GLN A 200 8.75 9.50 -14.67
CA GLN A 200 9.60 8.62 -13.88
C GLN A 200 11.05 9.07 -13.93
N LEU A 201 11.63 9.39 -12.79
CA LEU A 201 13.06 9.60 -12.69
C LEU A 201 13.76 8.26 -12.41
N LEU A 202 14.68 7.88 -13.29
CA LEU A 202 15.53 6.70 -13.12
C LEU A 202 16.94 7.10 -12.71
N LEU A 203 17.42 6.57 -11.57
CA LEU A 203 18.79 6.77 -11.13
C LEU A 203 19.68 5.64 -11.57
N SER A 204 20.92 5.99 -11.94
CA SER A 204 21.95 4.98 -12.17
C SER A 204 22.40 4.30 -10.88
N PRO A 205 23.02 3.11 -10.95
CA PRO A 205 23.89 2.61 -9.90
C PRO A 205 24.93 3.66 -9.50
N GLU A 206 25.50 3.55 -8.30
CA GLU A 206 26.56 4.43 -7.85
C GLU A 206 27.86 4.19 -8.64
N ILE A 207 28.49 5.26 -9.07
CA ILE A 207 29.78 5.19 -9.78
C ILE A 207 30.88 5.15 -8.73
N SER A 208 31.69 4.07 -8.74
CA SER A 208 32.76 3.90 -7.78
C SER A 208 33.82 4.99 -7.91
N GLN A 209 34.15 5.64 -6.80
CA GLN A 209 35.19 6.70 -6.75
C GLN A 209 36.55 6.24 -7.28
N SER A 210 36.89 4.96 -7.20
CA SER A 210 38.13 4.40 -7.76
C SER A 210 38.20 4.49 -9.29
N LYS A 211 37.08 4.75 -9.96
CA LYS A 211 36.96 4.91 -11.41
C LYS A 211 36.81 6.37 -11.84
N CYS A 212 36.59 7.29 -10.91
CA CYS A 212 36.51 8.73 -11.20
C CYS A 212 37.85 9.39 -10.94
N CYS A 213 38.40 10.07 -11.96
CA CYS A 213 39.64 10.84 -11.84
C CYS A 213 39.49 12.14 -11.03
N VAL A 214 38.29 12.49 -10.58
CA VAL A 214 37.99 13.72 -9.83
C VAL A 214 38.25 13.49 -8.34
N PRO A 215 39.26 14.12 -7.72
CA PRO A 215 39.52 13.96 -6.28
C PRO A 215 38.43 14.68 -5.49
N SER A 216 37.51 13.94 -4.91
CA SER A 216 36.47 14.49 -4.05
C SER A 216 36.93 14.54 -2.59
N LYS A 217 36.99 15.75 -2.00
CA LYS A 217 37.16 15.97 -0.55
C LYS A 217 35.94 15.47 0.27
N VAL A 218 34.92 14.92 -0.39
CA VAL A 218 33.60 14.58 0.15
C VAL A 218 33.55 13.16 0.71
N ALA A 219 34.56 12.32 0.47
CA ALA A 219 34.54 10.89 0.83
C ALA A 219 34.32 10.60 2.33
N ALA A 220 34.75 11.48 3.23
CA ALA A 220 34.61 11.27 4.68
C ALA A 220 33.18 11.52 5.20
N ALA A 221 32.38 12.33 4.51
CA ALA A 221 31.01 12.66 4.93
C ALA A 221 29.96 11.66 4.42
N ALA A 222 30.28 10.87 3.40
CA ALA A 222 29.36 9.91 2.79
C ALA A 222 28.94 8.77 3.73
N THR A 223 29.71 8.47 4.77
CA THR A 223 29.41 7.39 5.72
C THR A 223 28.20 7.66 6.60
N SER A 224 27.81 8.92 6.82
CA SER A 224 26.65 9.28 7.66
C SER A 224 25.30 8.96 7.01
N PHE A 225 25.25 8.81 5.68
CA PHE A 225 23.99 8.58 4.93
C PHE A 225 23.74 7.11 4.58
N ASN A 226 24.76 6.22 4.70
CA ASN A 226 24.65 4.85 4.20
C ASN A 226 23.57 4.00 4.90
N HIS A 227 23.14 4.38 6.10
CA HIS A 227 22.05 3.73 6.82
C HIS A 227 20.67 4.21 6.41
N LEU A 228 20.57 5.32 5.64
CA LEU A 228 19.30 5.91 5.20
C LEU A 228 18.96 5.44 3.77
N PRO A 229 17.71 5.03 3.50
CA PRO A 229 17.32 4.52 2.18
C PRO A 229 17.58 5.53 1.06
N LEU A 230 18.20 5.09 -0.02
CA LEU A 230 18.51 5.92 -1.19
C LEU A 230 17.26 6.63 -1.73
N ARG A 231 16.14 5.91 -1.83
CA ARG A 231 14.86 6.45 -2.31
C ARG A 231 14.36 7.65 -1.49
N ASP A 232 14.57 7.63 -0.17
CA ASP A 232 14.13 8.71 0.73
C ASP A 232 15.09 9.90 0.64
N ARG A 233 16.40 9.64 0.47
CA ARG A 233 17.43 10.68 0.23
C ARG A 233 17.19 11.46 -1.06
N ILE A 234 16.83 10.76 -2.14
CA ILE A 234 16.51 11.40 -3.42
C ILE A 234 15.26 12.26 -3.29
N LEU A 235 14.21 11.73 -2.64
CA LEU A 235 12.97 12.47 -2.44
C LEU A 235 13.23 13.77 -1.66
N ALA A 236 14.07 13.71 -0.62
CA ALA A 236 14.48 14.88 0.14
C ALA A 236 15.18 15.94 -0.74
N LEU A 237 16.13 15.50 -1.57
CA LEU A 237 16.87 16.41 -2.47
C LEU A 237 16.01 16.99 -3.59
N LEU A 238 15.09 16.23 -4.14
CA LEU A 238 14.20 16.71 -5.20
C LEU A 238 13.19 17.74 -4.70
N SER A 239 12.78 17.64 -3.45
CA SER A 239 11.71 18.45 -2.89
C SER A 239 12.21 19.85 -2.50
N SER A 240 11.55 20.89 -2.97
CA SER A 240 11.70 22.26 -2.48
C SER A 240 10.82 22.52 -1.24
N ARG A 241 9.73 21.76 -1.11
CA ARG A 241 8.78 21.79 0.00
C ARG A 241 8.39 20.37 0.41
N LEU A 242 8.21 20.14 1.71
CA LEU A 242 7.83 18.83 2.25
C LEU A 242 6.57 18.88 3.11
N PHE A 243 5.69 17.92 2.92
CA PHE A 243 4.66 17.56 3.87
C PHE A 243 5.02 16.24 4.56
N VAL A 244 5.24 16.29 5.85
CA VAL A 244 5.56 15.14 6.69
C VAL A 244 4.27 14.68 7.37
N LEU A 245 3.66 13.61 6.85
CA LEU A 245 2.38 13.10 7.36
C LEU A 245 2.54 12.34 8.67
N THR A 246 3.59 11.54 8.76
CA THR A 246 3.90 10.77 9.97
C THR A 246 5.40 10.79 10.22
N LEU A 247 5.78 10.96 11.48
CA LEU A 247 7.18 11.02 11.88
C LEU A 247 7.42 10.16 13.13
N ARG A 248 8.43 9.31 13.05
CA ARG A 248 8.91 8.52 14.18
C ARG A 248 10.29 9.04 14.59
N GLN A 249 10.47 9.38 15.85
CA GLN A 249 11.78 9.73 16.41
C GLN A 249 12.79 8.60 16.20
N GLY A 250 13.98 8.93 15.72
CA GLY A 250 15.02 7.95 15.35
C GLY A 250 14.72 7.14 14.08
N GLY A 251 13.64 7.42 13.35
CA GLY A 251 13.34 6.82 12.04
C GLY A 251 14.09 7.50 10.89
N ASN A 252 14.02 6.89 9.70
CA ASN A 252 14.75 7.40 8.52
C ASN A 252 14.43 8.87 8.22
N TRP A 253 13.15 9.24 8.21
CA TRP A 253 12.75 10.62 7.93
C TRP A 253 13.14 11.60 9.03
N TRP A 254 13.24 11.14 10.29
CA TRP A 254 13.81 11.94 11.36
C TRP A 254 15.27 12.33 11.07
N GLY A 255 16.10 11.34 10.73
CA GLY A 255 17.49 11.57 10.35
C GLY A 255 17.64 12.44 9.10
N LEU A 256 16.81 12.22 8.07
CA LEU A 256 16.85 13.01 6.83
C LEU A 256 16.44 14.46 7.05
N LEU A 257 15.43 14.72 7.88
CA LEU A 257 15.02 16.09 8.22
C LEU A 257 16.12 16.82 8.96
N THR A 258 16.72 16.20 9.97
CA THR A 258 17.82 16.79 10.74
C THR A 258 19.02 17.12 9.84
N LEU A 259 19.43 16.19 8.97
CA LEU A 259 20.52 16.40 8.02
C LEU A 259 20.18 17.44 6.96
N GLY A 260 18.98 17.39 6.39
CA GLY A 260 18.54 18.31 5.35
C GLY A 260 18.42 19.77 5.84
N ILE A 261 18.00 19.96 7.09
CA ILE A 261 18.00 21.27 7.73
C ILE A 261 19.44 21.77 7.92
N THR A 262 20.34 20.92 8.40
CA THR A 262 21.76 21.22 8.56
C THR A 262 22.40 21.62 7.21
N ASP A 263 22.04 20.91 6.15
CA ASP A 263 22.54 21.15 4.79
C ASP A 263 21.77 22.27 4.06
N ARG A 264 20.80 22.89 4.72
CA ARG A 264 19.94 23.97 4.16
C ARG A 264 19.26 23.55 2.84
N LEU A 265 18.77 22.33 2.78
CA LEU A 265 18.06 21.84 1.60
C LEU A 265 16.73 22.55 1.37
N TRP A 266 16.13 23.06 2.43
CA TRP A 266 14.81 23.68 2.40
C TRP A 266 14.86 25.07 3.03
N GLU A 267 14.07 25.97 2.47
CA GLU A 267 13.83 27.26 3.06
C GLU A 267 13.05 27.14 4.38
N VAL A 268 13.23 28.10 5.28
CA VAL A 268 12.48 28.15 6.53
C VAL A 268 10.98 28.20 6.23
N GLY A 269 10.21 27.31 6.84
CA GLY A 269 8.76 27.22 6.63
C GLY A 269 8.32 26.33 5.46
N SER A 270 9.24 25.82 4.63
CA SER A 270 8.90 24.91 3.53
C SER A 270 8.68 23.46 3.97
N VAL A 271 9.11 23.08 5.17
CA VAL A 271 8.83 21.77 5.76
C VAL A 271 7.68 21.88 6.74
N ARG A 272 6.58 21.18 6.46
CA ARG A 272 5.37 21.16 7.29
C ARG A 272 5.15 19.77 7.85
N ALA A 273 5.04 19.64 9.17
CA ALA A 273 4.75 18.38 9.85
C ALA A 273 3.32 18.37 10.37
N VAL A 274 2.55 17.38 9.94
CA VAL A 274 1.13 17.24 10.34
C VAL A 274 1.05 16.72 11.77
N VAL A 275 0.55 17.54 12.70
CA VAL A 275 0.47 17.21 14.12
C VAL A 275 -0.82 16.49 14.45
N GLY A 276 -0.73 15.35 15.12
CA GLY A 276 -1.88 14.58 15.59
C GLY A 276 -1.46 13.31 16.32
N ALA A 277 -2.34 12.77 17.15
CA ALA A 277 -2.05 11.61 18.01
C ALA A 277 -1.55 10.35 17.25
N ARG A 278 -1.97 10.21 16.00
CA ARG A 278 -1.61 9.09 15.11
C ARG A 278 -0.77 9.50 13.90
N LEU A 279 -0.30 10.74 13.88
CA LEU A 279 0.51 11.36 12.82
C LEU A 279 1.90 11.70 13.36
N CYS A 280 2.28 12.99 13.34
CA CYS A 280 3.48 13.45 14.02
C CYS A 280 3.13 13.84 15.46
N VAL A 281 3.78 13.23 16.44
CA VAL A 281 3.57 13.55 17.85
C VAL A 281 4.10 14.95 18.16
N GLY A 282 3.37 15.75 18.93
CA GLY A 282 3.68 17.16 19.19
C GLY A 282 5.08 17.38 19.74
N ASP A 283 5.53 16.57 20.71
CA ASP A 283 6.89 16.68 21.29
C ASP A 283 7.99 16.45 20.26
N VAL A 284 7.77 15.51 19.33
CA VAL A 284 8.71 15.22 18.23
C VAL A 284 8.77 16.40 17.25
N VAL A 285 7.64 17.03 16.97
CA VAL A 285 7.59 18.22 16.10
C VAL A 285 8.20 19.43 16.78
N ALA A 286 7.98 19.61 18.10
CA ALA A 286 8.54 20.72 18.86
C ALA A 286 10.08 20.75 18.83
N GLU A 287 10.74 19.58 18.84
CA GLU A 287 12.19 19.49 18.67
C GLU A 287 12.65 20.02 17.30
N LEU A 288 11.89 19.72 16.22
CA LEU A 288 12.19 20.17 14.86
C LEU A 288 11.78 21.62 14.59
N GLN A 289 10.87 22.21 15.37
CA GLN A 289 10.47 23.62 15.22
C GLN A 289 11.63 24.59 15.40
N ASN A 290 12.53 24.28 16.33
CA ASN A 290 13.75 25.07 16.55
C ASN A 290 14.65 25.12 15.30
N HIS A 291 14.40 24.24 14.35
CA HIS A 291 15.12 24.12 13.08
C HIS A 291 14.29 24.59 11.88
N GLY A 292 13.13 25.22 12.09
CA GLY A 292 12.32 25.83 11.03
C GLY A 292 11.25 24.90 10.42
N VAL A 293 10.97 23.74 11.03
CA VAL A 293 9.82 22.91 10.64
C VAL A 293 8.55 23.55 11.21
N VAL A 294 7.52 23.69 10.36
CA VAL A 294 6.24 24.28 10.76
C VAL A 294 5.27 23.16 11.17
N PRO A 295 4.74 23.17 12.38
CA PRO A 295 3.66 22.27 12.77
C PRO A 295 2.39 22.65 12.03
N TRP A 296 1.70 21.66 11.49
CA TRP A 296 0.43 21.84 10.81
C TRP A 296 -0.66 21.03 11.52
N TYR A 297 -1.58 21.75 12.16
CA TYR A 297 -2.68 21.15 12.89
C TYR A 297 -3.87 20.97 11.96
N LEU A 298 -4.40 19.75 11.86
CA LEU A 298 -5.63 19.48 11.16
C LEU A 298 -6.80 19.88 12.07
N SER A 299 -7.69 20.76 11.60
CA SER A 299 -8.92 21.08 12.33
C SER A 299 -9.87 19.89 12.26
N SER A 300 -10.42 19.48 13.40
CA SER A 300 -11.41 18.40 13.49
C SER A 300 -12.83 18.83 13.04
N THR A 301 -12.98 20.01 12.45
CA THR A 301 -14.28 20.59 12.12
C THR A 301 -15.02 19.89 10.97
N ASP A 302 -14.39 18.99 10.25
CA ASP A 302 -15.04 18.33 9.10
C ASP A 302 -15.78 17.02 9.42
N GLU A 303 -15.75 16.54 10.68
CA GLU A 303 -16.47 15.32 11.04
C GLU A 303 -18.00 15.52 11.21
N HIS A 304 -18.47 16.75 11.41
CA HIS A 304 -19.89 17.02 11.69
C HIS A 304 -20.69 17.68 10.56
N THR A 305 -20.05 18.20 9.52
CA THR A 305 -20.76 18.92 8.44
C THR A 305 -21.21 18.02 7.28
N LEU A 306 -20.71 16.81 7.16
CA LEU A 306 -21.14 15.88 6.09
C LEU A 306 -22.26 14.92 6.50
N SER A 307 -22.63 14.89 7.79
CA SER A 307 -23.73 14.04 8.26
C SER A 307 -25.09 14.74 8.31
N ALA A 308 -25.13 16.08 8.22
CA ALA A 308 -26.38 16.85 8.40
C ALA A 308 -27.22 17.05 7.12
N ASP A 309 -26.65 16.86 5.92
CA ASP A 309 -27.36 17.14 4.66
C ASP A 309 -27.85 15.90 3.88
N ARG A 310 -27.77 14.70 4.46
CA ARG A 310 -28.27 13.47 3.80
C ARG A 310 -29.68 13.02 4.23
N ASP A 311 -30.34 13.74 5.12
CA ASP A 311 -31.67 13.32 5.64
C ASP A 311 -32.89 13.78 4.79
N THR A 312 -32.70 14.35 3.61
CA THR A 312 -33.82 14.75 2.77
C THR A 312 -33.66 14.28 1.33
N ASN A 313 -33.69 13.00 1.07
CA ASN A 313 -34.22 12.43 -0.19
C ASN A 313 -34.06 10.90 -0.29
N ALA A 314 -34.62 10.15 0.64
CA ALA A 314 -34.94 8.75 0.42
C ALA A 314 -36.47 8.60 0.30
N GLY A 315 -36.99 9.14 -0.78
CA GLY A 315 -38.36 8.95 -1.19
C GLY A 315 -38.52 7.64 -1.96
N ARG A 316 -39.35 6.75 -1.40
CA ARG A 316 -40.17 5.75 -2.09
C ARG A 316 -39.49 4.83 -3.09
N ILE A 317 -39.21 3.62 -2.67
CA ILE A 317 -39.23 2.46 -3.58
C ILE A 317 -40.18 1.41 -2.98
N VAL A 318 -41.27 1.26 -3.69
CA VAL A 318 -42.06 0.05 -3.98
C VAL A 318 -42.13 -1.05 -2.91
N GLU A 319 -43.29 -1.14 -2.31
CA GLU A 319 -43.82 -2.36 -1.71
C GLU A 319 -43.85 -3.46 -2.78
N ASP A 320 -43.07 -4.48 -2.61
CA ASP A 320 -43.32 -5.76 -3.23
C ASP A 320 -43.38 -6.84 -2.15
N SER A 321 -44.51 -7.53 -2.17
CA SER A 321 -45.00 -8.42 -1.16
C SER A 321 -44.20 -9.72 -1.14
N SER A 322 -43.27 -9.85 -0.18
CA SER A 322 -42.86 -11.14 0.34
C SER A 322 -43.39 -11.31 1.76
N ALA A 323 -43.95 -12.46 2.07
CA ALA A 323 -44.61 -12.78 3.33
C ALA A 323 -43.69 -12.48 4.54
N ALA A 324 -43.78 -11.29 5.10
CA ALA A 324 -43.10 -10.92 6.32
C ALA A 324 -43.71 -11.71 7.47
N LEU A 325 -42.88 -12.57 8.10
CA LEU A 325 -43.19 -13.15 9.41
C LEU A 325 -43.63 -12.02 10.35
N SER A 326 -44.64 -12.29 11.16
CA SER A 326 -45.12 -11.31 12.13
C SER A 326 -43.96 -10.88 13.05
N THR A 327 -43.96 -9.66 13.53
CA THR A 327 -42.90 -9.15 14.44
C THR A 327 -42.75 -10.02 15.70
N ASN A 328 -43.83 -10.64 16.16
CA ASN A 328 -43.83 -11.55 17.30
C ASN A 328 -43.12 -12.89 16.98
N ASP A 329 -43.33 -13.43 15.77
CA ASP A 329 -42.69 -14.70 15.37
C ASP A 329 -41.19 -14.52 15.18
N ARG A 330 -40.76 -13.33 14.67
CA ARG A 330 -39.36 -12.99 14.52
C ARG A 330 -38.64 -12.82 15.86
N ALA A 331 -39.26 -12.12 16.82
CA ALA A 331 -38.71 -11.99 18.18
C ALA A 331 -38.59 -13.35 18.91
N THR A 332 -39.57 -14.24 18.77
CA THR A 332 -39.53 -15.59 19.36
C THR A 332 -38.41 -16.43 18.73
N ALA A 333 -38.24 -16.37 17.40
CA ALA A 333 -37.21 -17.10 16.69
C ALA A 333 -35.79 -16.56 17.06
N GLU A 334 -35.66 -15.28 17.34
CA GLU A 334 -34.38 -14.65 17.77
C GLU A 334 -34.02 -15.13 19.19
N VAL A 335 -34.98 -15.17 20.12
CA VAL A 335 -34.76 -15.73 21.48
C VAL A 335 -34.32 -17.20 21.45
N VAL A 336 -34.94 -18.01 20.60
CA VAL A 336 -34.55 -19.43 20.43
C VAL A 336 -33.11 -19.53 19.88
N LEU A 337 -32.75 -18.70 18.92
CA LEU A 337 -31.40 -18.67 18.37
C LEU A 337 -30.38 -18.25 19.43
N ILE A 338 -30.63 -17.16 20.17
CA ILE A 338 -29.75 -16.70 21.23
C ILE A 338 -29.51 -17.80 22.27
N ASN A 339 -30.57 -18.47 22.73
CA ASN A 339 -30.45 -19.57 23.68
C ASN A 339 -29.65 -20.75 23.11
N ALA A 340 -29.74 -21.01 21.79
CA ALA A 340 -28.94 -22.03 21.14
C ALA A 340 -27.45 -21.65 21.05
N LEU A 341 -27.14 -20.36 20.82
CA LEU A 341 -25.78 -19.85 20.74
C LEU A 341 -25.08 -19.77 22.11
N LEU A 342 -25.84 -19.56 23.19
CA LEU A 342 -25.32 -19.51 24.55
C LEU A 342 -24.97 -20.91 25.12
N ARG A 343 -25.41 -22.00 24.49
CA ARG A 343 -25.03 -23.36 24.93
C ARG A 343 -23.57 -23.62 24.57
N SER A 344 -22.75 -23.83 25.57
CA SER A 344 -21.31 -24.12 25.45
C SER A 344 -21.00 -25.52 24.90
N GLU A 345 -22.01 -26.37 24.74
CA GLU A 345 -21.83 -27.74 24.23
C GLU A 345 -21.57 -27.71 22.71
N PRO A 346 -20.60 -28.48 22.22
CA PRO A 346 -20.32 -28.58 20.79
C PRO A 346 -21.43 -29.37 20.10
N THR A 347 -22.58 -28.75 19.88
CA THR A 347 -23.51 -29.23 18.88
C THR A 347 -23.10 -28.60 17.56
N PRO A 348 -22.66 -29.35 16.55
CA PRO A 348 -22.18 -28.84 15.29
C PRO A 348 -23.32 -28.34 14.40
N ASP A 349 -24.26 -27.60 14.98
CA ASP A 349 -25.41 -27.07 14.26
C ASP A 349 -25.02 -25.85 13.41
N TRP A 350 -24.05 -25.06 13.87
CA TRP A 350 -23.64 -23.82 13.23
C TRP A 350 -22.15 -23.77 12.95
N LEU A 351 -21.80 -23.31 11.75
CA LEU A 351 -20.44 -22.95 11.34
C LEU A 351 -20.37 -21.45 11.19
N ILE A 352 -19.36 -20.82 11.77
CA ILE A 352 -19.20 -19.37 11.87
C ILE A 352 -18.17 -18.88 10.86
N HIS A 353 -18.59 -18.02 9.94
CA HIS A 353 -17.69 -17.24 9.10
C HIS A 353 -17.41 -15.88 9.75
N TRP A 354 -16.17 -15.64 10.13
CA TRP A 354 -15.72 -14.40 10.75
C TRP A 354 -15.40 -13.37 9.68
N THR A 355 -16.07 -12.21 9.71
CA THR A 355 -15.64 -11.07 8.91
C THR A 355 -14.48 -10.37 9.60
N ARG A 356 -13.58 -9.83 8.78
CA ARG A 356 -12.36 -9.17 9.26
C ARG A 356 -12.14 -7.88 8.50
N SER A 357 -11.51 -6.91 9.16
CA SER A 357 -11.03 -5.70 8.47
C SER A 357 -9.91 -6.08 7.50
N PRO A 358 -10.09 -6.02 6.19
CA PRO A 358 -9.00 -6.21 5.26
C PRO A 358 -8.03 -5.04 5.36
N LEU A 359 -6.74 -5.32 5.16
CA LEU A 359 -5.70 -4.28 5.17
C LEU A 359 -5.61 -3.53 3.84
N ALA A 360 -6.33 -4.00 2.83
CA ALA A 360 -6.33 -3.52 1.46
C ALA A 360 -7.74 -3.68 0.85
N GLU A 361 -7.82 -3.89 -0.45
CA GLU A 361 -9.06 -4.15 -1.18
C GLU A 361 -9.83 -5.37 -0.67
N TRP A 362 -11.14 -5.34 -0.80
CA TRP A 362 -11.98 -6.51 -0.60
C TRP A 362 -11.75 -7.57 -1.68
N ALA A 363 -12.07 -8.80 -1.38
CA ALA A 363 -12.05 -9.86 -2.38
C ALA A 363 -12.94 -9.48 -3.58
N GLY A 364 -12.34 -9.49 -4.79
CA GLY A 364 -13.00 -9.13 -6.03
C GLY A 364 -13.17 -7.62 -6.28
N GLU A 365 -12.64 -6.77 -5.43
CA GLU A 365 -12.50 -5.32 -5.67
C GLU A 365 -11.20 -5.06 -6.44
N SER A 366 -11.22 -4.09 -7.37
CA SER A 366 -9.99 -3.67 -8.03
C SER A 366 -9.15 -2.79 -7.09
N ARG A 367 -7.83 -2.84 -7.26
CA ARG A 367 -6.91 -1.98 -6.51
C ARG A 367 -7.22 -0.49 -6.75
N ASN A 368 -7.62 -0.13 -7.96
CA ASN A 368 -7.94 1.25 -8.31
C ASN A 368 -9.22 1.73 -7.62
N ASP A 369 -10.28 0.91 -7.56
CA ASP A 369 -11.52 1.28 -6.87
C ASP A 369 -11.26 1.50 -5.39
N TYR A 370 -10.50 0.60 -4.75
CA TYR A 370 -10.09 0.75 -3.37
C TYR A 370 -9.28 2.05 -3.13
N LEU A 371 -8.34 2.38 -4.02
CA LEU A 371 -7.54 3.59 -3.90
C LEU A 371 -8.39 4.86 -4.13
N ASN A 372 -9.35 4.81 -5.07
CA ASN A 372 -10.31 5.91 -5.29
C ASN A 372 -11.12 6.18 -4.03
N ASP A 373 -11.74 5.17 -3.44
CA ASP A 373 -12.51 5.33 -2.21
C ASP A 373 -11.66 5.88 -1.08
N ALA A 374 -10.43 5.36 -0.92
CA ALA A 374 -9.50 5.81 0.09
C ALA A 374 -9.12 7.30 -0.09
N VAL A 375 -8.93 7.74 -1.33
CA VAL A 375 -8.54 9.11 -1.66
C VAL A 375 -9.72 10.08 -1.60
N LEU A 376 -10.90 9.68 -2.06
CA LEU A 376 -12.11 10.51 -2.00
C LEU A 376 -12.64 10.67 -0.58
N GLY A 377 -12.28 9.77 0.34
CA GLY A 377 -12.60 9.91 1.76
C GLY A 377 -13.99 9.42 2.13
N ASP A 378 -14.60 8.59 1.31
CA ASP A 378 -15.83 7.89 1.69
C ASP A 378 -15.57 7.02 2.93
N ALA A 379 -16.51 7.00 3.89
CA ALA A 379 -16.42 6.17 5.10
C ALA A 379 -16.22 4.68 4.77
N SER A 380 -16.73 4.23 3.62
CA SER A 380 -16.56 2.87 3.12
C SER A 380 -15.09 2.46 2.89
N HIS A 381 -14.17 3.44 2.70
CA HIS A 381 -12.74 3.15 2.48
C HIS A 381 -12.05 2.48 3.67
N LEU A 382 -12.62 2.59 4.87
CA LEU A 382 -12.03 2.01 6.08
C LEU A 382 -12.01 0.48 6.06
N ARG A 383 -12.87 -0.13 5.27
CA ARG A 383 -12.97 -1.60 5.15
C ARG A 383 -12.97 -2.27 6.52
N THR A 384 -13.78 -1.72 7.46
CA THR A 384 -13.96 -2.32 8.80
C THR A 384 -14.56 -3.71 8.70
N ALA A 385 -14.50 -4.49 9.78
CA ALA A 385 -15.17 -5.79 9.82
C ALA A 385 -16.69 -5.64 9.68
N PHE A 386 -17.27 -4.57 10.23
CA PHE A 386 -18.68 -4.23 10.05
C PHE A 386 -19.01 -3.89 8.59
N ALA A 387 -18.23 -3.01 7.94
CA ALA A 387 -18.42 -2.68 6.52
C ALA A 387 -18.26 -3.93 5.62
N THR A 388 -17.35 -4.84 5.97
CA THR A 388 -17.21 -6.14 5.29
C THR A 388 -18.46 -7.00 5.47
N LEU A 389 -19.02 -7.03 6.67
CA LEU A 389 -20.27 -7.74 6.95
C LEU A 389 -21.45 -7.15 6.16
N GLN A 390 -21.62 -5.82 6.18
CA GLN A 390 -22.64 -5.12 5.40
C GLN A 390 -22.54 -5.47 3.91
N ARG A 391 -21.33 -5.46 3.36
CA ARG A 391 -21.09 -5.85 1.97
C ARG A 391 -21.53 -7.29 1.68
N ILE A 392 -21.18 -8.25 2.55
CA ILE A 392 -21.61 -9.65 2.39
C ILE A 392 -23.13 -9.77 2.44
N VAL A 393 -23.79 -9.03 3.35
CA VAL A 393 -25.25 -9.01 3.48
C VAL A 393 -25.90 -8.45 2.19
N VAL A 394 -25.40 -7.34 1.67
CA VAL A 394 -25.93 -6.72 0.44
C VAL A 394 -25.68 -7.58 -0.79
N GLU A 395 -24.44 -8.09 -0.95
CA GLU A 395 -24.07 -8.97 -2.08
C GLU A 395 -24.64 -10.38 -1.94
N ARG A 396 -25.12 -10.77 -0.76
CA ARG A 396 -25.55 -12.13 -0.42
C ARG A 396 -24.52 -13.20 -0.75
N LEU A 397 -23.24 -12.83 -0.59
CA LEU A 397 -22.13 -13.62 -1.09
C LEU A 397 -20.92 -13.58 -0.15
N ILE A 398 -20.49 -14.75 0.33
CA ILE A 398 -19.16 -14.90 0.93
C ILE A 398 -18.19 -15.35 -0.17
N ARG A 399 -17.21 -14.51 -0.49
CA ARG A 399 -16.21 -14.78 -1.52
C ARG A 399 -15.12 -15.70 -0.96
N ALA A 400 -14.73 -16.68 -1.77
CA ALA A 400 -13.59 -17.53 -1.44
C ALA A 400 -12.27 -16.78 -1.68
N THR A 401 -11.25 -17.09 -0.88
CA THR A 401 -9.90 -16.50 -0.97
C THR A 401 -8.84 -17.56 -0.66
N SER A 402 -7.64 -17.39 -1.23
CA SER A 402 -6.47 -18.27 -1.00
C SER A 402 -5.47 -17.71 0.03
N CYS A 403 -5.77 -16.57 0.66
CA CYS A 403 -4.83 -15.82 1.51
C CYS A 403 -4.19 -16.61 2.67
N ASN A 404 -4.84 -17.64 3.16
CA ASN A 404 -4.38 -18.42 4.32
C ASN A 404 -4.21 -19.94 4.02
N THR A 405 -4.26 -20.33 2.75
CA THR A 405 -4.11 -21.72 2.35
C THR A 405 -2.68 -21.99 1.85
N ARG A 406 -2.22 -23.21 1.98
CA ARG A 406 -0.95 -23.68 1.39
C ARG A 406 -1.08 -23.88 -0.13
N THR A 407 -2.28 -24.01 -0.61
CA THR A 407 -2.62 -24.14 -2.03
C THR A 407 -3.01 -22.79 -2.64
N SER A 408 -3.02 -22.71 -3.97
CA SER A 408 -3.61 -21.57 -4.70
C SER A 408 -5.12 -21.65 -4.86
N VAL A 409 -5.77 -22.63 -4.20
CA VAL A 409 -7.21 -22.82 -4.29
C VAL A 409 -7.91 -21.85 -3.33
N ASP A 410 -8.87 -21.10 -3.86
CA ASP A 410 -9.70 -20.22 -3.06
C ASP A 410 -10.71 -21.02 -2.23
N VAL A 411 -10.83 -20.67 -0.95
CA VAL A 411 -11.74 -21.33 0.00
C VAL A 411 -12.52 -20.30 0.83
N VAL A 412 -13.72 -20.67 1.24
CA VAL A 412 -14.44 -20.02 2.34
C VAL A 412 -14.12 -20.80 3.61
N CYS A 413 -13.58 -20.10 4.61
CA CYS A 413 -13.26 -20.68 5.92
C CYS A 413 -14.41 -20.42 6.90
N LEU A 414 -14.80 -21.47 7.65
CA LEU A 414 -15.80 -21.40 8.71
C LEU A 414 -15.26 -22.11 9.96
N SER A 415 -15.74 -21.72 11.13
CA SER A 415 -15.35 -22.28 12.44
C SER A 415 -16.49 -23.10 13.02
N GLU A 416 -16.23 -24.32 13.48
CA GLU A 416 -17.20 -25.16 14.19
C GLU A 416 -17.27 -24.81 15.68
N THR A 417 -16.25 -24.13 16.21
CA THR A 417 -16.23 -23.75 17.63
C THR A 417 -17.35 -22.75 17.92
N PRO A 418 -18.11 -22.95 19.02
CA PRO A 418 -19.22 -22.08 19.39
C PRO A 418 -18.85 -20.61 19.42
N LEU A 419 -19.75 -19.73 18.95
CA LEU A 419 -19.54 -18.29 18.82
C LEU A 419 -19.03 -17.65 20.12
N VAL A 420 -19.69 -17.95 21.24
CA VAL A 420 -19.35 -17.39 22.57
C VAL A 420 -17.93 -17.77 23.02
N ASN A 421 -17.47 -18.98 22.69
CA ASN A 421 -16.14 -19.45 23.06
C ASN A 421 -15.04 -18.74 22.29
N LEU A 422 -15.28 -18.36 21.03
CA LEU A 422 -14.31 -17.66 20.20
C LEU A 422 -14.32 -16.15 20.43
N VAL A 423 -15.48 -15.55 20.70
CA VAL A 423 -15.59 -14.13 21.08
C VAL A 423 -14.77 -13.85 22.33
N ALA A 424 -14.83 -14.73 23.33
CA ALA A 424 -14.03 -14.62 24.55
C ALA A 424 -12.50 -14.71 24.30
N GLN A 425 -12.07 -15.24 23.16
CA GLN A 425 -10.66 -15.36 22.77
C GLN A 425 -10.19 -14.22 21.84
N ARG A 426 -10.94 -13.14 21.74
CA ARG A 426 -10.59 -11.98 20.92
C ARG A 426 -9.22 -11.44 21.31
N ILE A 427 -8.29 -11.39 20.36
CA ILE A 427 -6.93 -10.94 20.60
C ILE A 427 -6.41 -10.08 19.43
N PHE A 428 -5.74 -8.96 19.75
CA PHE A 428 -5.14 -8.11 18.73
C PHE A 428 -3.76 -8.66 18.32
N ARG A 429 -3.60 -8.99 17.05
CA ARG A 429 -2.35 -9.47 16.47
C ARG A 429 -1.53 -8.32 15.87
N LYS A 430 -0.60 -7.78 16.63
CA LYS A 430 0.27 -6.65 16.20
C LYS A 430 0.97 -6.88 14.85
N HIS A 431 1.47 -8.11 14.60
CA HIS A 431 2.16 -8.45 13.34
C HIS A 431 1.23 -8.49 12.13
N ARG A 432 -0.08 -8.68 12.35
CA ARG A 432 -1.13 -8.67 11.31
C ARG A 432 -1.89 -7.34 11.27
N GLY A 433 -1.76 -6.50 12.31
CA GLY A 433 -2.48 -5.23 12.45
C GLY A 433 -4.00 -5.41 12.54
N ARG A 434 -4.48 -6.54 13.06
CA ARG A 434 -5.92 -6.85 13.15
C ARG A 434 -6.24 -7.70 14.36
N TRP A 435 -7.53 -7.71 14.70
CA TRP A 435 -8.07 -8.64 15.67
C TRP A 435 -8.30 -10.03 15.07
N ASP A 436 -8.09 -11.10 15.83
CA ASP A 436 -8.67 -12.41 15.58
C ASP A 436 -10.04 -12.42 16.28
N PHE A 437 -11.05 -13.06 15.67
CA PHE A 437 -12.43 -13.16 16.20
C PHE A 437 -13.05 -11.79 16.50
N GLU A 438 -13.10 -10.92 15.49
CA GLU A 438 -13.87 -9.69 15.58
C GLU A 438 -15.36 -10.01 15.77
N HIS A 439 -16.11 -9.13 16.43
CA HIS A 439 -17.51 -9.34 16.79
C HIS A 439 -18.48 -9.25 15.59
N TYR A 440 -18.04 -9.72 14.41
CA TYR A 440 -18.81 -9.63 13.17
C TYR A 440 -18.68 -10.90 12.34
N GLY A 441 -19.78 -11.35 11.80
CA GLY A 441 -19.76 -12.51 10.92
C GLY A 441 -21.11 -13.10 10.62
N ILE A 442 -21.09 -14.29 10.03
CA ILE A 442 -22.27 -15.02 9.58
C ILE A 442 -22.20 -16.46 10.09
N GLY A 443 -23.26 -16.91 10.73
CA GLY A 443 -23.44 -18.30 11.06
C GLY A 443 -24.29 -19.03 10.02
N VAL A 444 -23.84 -20.21 9.61
CA VAL A 444 -24.54 -21.06 8.63
C VAL A 444 -24.69 -22.45 9.19
N ARG A 445 -25.85 -23.09 8.97
CA ARG A 445 -26.07 -24.47 9.41
C ARG A 445 -25.06 -25.44 8.80
N CYS A 446 -24.46 -26.27 9.65
CA CYS A 446 -23.47 -27.27 9.23
C CYS A 446 -24.00 -28.21 8.13
N LYS A 447 -25.28 -28.64 8.25
CA LYS A 447 -25.95 -29.49 7.23
C LYS A 447 -25.91 -28.84 5.83
N SER A 448 -26.11 -27.52 5.75
CA SER A 448 -26.16 -26.78 4.48
C SER A 448 -24.77 -26.66 3.87
N ILE A 449 -23.73 -26.40 4.68
CA ILE A 449 -22.33 -26.37 4.22
C ILE A 449 -21.88 -27.76 3.74
N ARG A 450 -22.25 -28.86 4.45
CA ARG A 450 -21.96 -30.21 4.00
C ARG A 450 -22.63 -30.55 2.68
N ALA A 451 -23.89 -30.15 2.49
CA ALA A 451 -24.61 -30.36 1.22
C ALA A 451 -23.94 -29.61 0.03
N LEU A 452 -23.26 -28.50 0.29
CA LEU A 452 -22.49 -27.74 -0.70
C LEU A 452 -21.06 -28.28 -0.90
N GLY A 453 -20.66 -29.37 -0.22
CA GLY A 453 -19.34 -29.99 -0.34
C GLY A 453 -18.29 -29.43 0.63
N GLY A 454 -18.70 -28.65 1.62
CA GLY A 454 -17.81 -28.19 2.70
C GLY A 454 -17.38 -29.35 3.60
N ARG A 455 -16.14 -29.32 4.06
CA ARG A 455 -15.52 -30.39 4.88
C ARG A 455 -14.66 -29.79 5.99
N PRO A 456 -14.48 -30.54 7.10
CA PRO A 456 -13.52 -30.16 8.14
C PRO A 456 -12.10 -30.20 7.60
N VAL A 457 -11.26 -29.36 8.17
CA VAL A 457 -9.83 -29.23 7.84
C VAL A 457 -9.04 -30.39 8.42
N ILE A 458 -8.08 -30.88 7.64
CA ILE A 458 -7.11 -31.88 8.02
C ILE A 458 -5.88 -31.18 8.59
N TYR A 459 -5.69 -31.25 9.90
CA TYR A 459 -4.50 -30.68 10.55
C TYR A 459 -3.34 -31.65 10.55
N GLY A 460 -2.16 -31.25 10.09
CA GLY A 460 -0.99 -32.13 10.02
C GLY A 460 0.33 -31.43 9.82
N ASP A 461 1.38 -32.21 9.72
CA ASP A 461 2.73 -31.80 9.37
C ASP A 461 3.01 -31.96 7.86
N ASP A 462 4.25 -31.73 7.44
CA ASP A 462 4.67 -31.89 6.04
C ASP A 462 4.53 -33.34 5.54
N LYS A 463 4.61 -34.35 6.42
CA LYS A 463 4.42 -35.74 6.03
C LYS A 463 2.97 -36.03 5.66
N VAL A 464 2.05 -35.50 6.47
CA VAL A 464 0.60 -35.60 6.17
C VAL A 464 0.31 -34.87 4.85
N TRP A 465 0.84 -33.66 4.65
CA TRP A 465 0.70 -32.93 3.39
C TRP A 465 1.14 -33.73 2.17
N GLN A 466 2.33 -34.35 2.24
CA GLN A 466 2.89 -35.14 1.14
C GLN A 466 2.07 -36.41 0.83
N SER A 467 1.38 -36.96 1.82
CA SER A 467 0.55 -38.17 1.68
C SER A 467 -0.87 -37.88 1.15
N LEU A 468 -1.30 -36.60 1.18
CA LEU A 468 -2.65 -36.25 0.74
C LEU A 468 -2.75 -36.23 -0.80
N PRO A 469 -3.83 -36.85 -1.35
CA PRO A 469 -4.18 -36.67 -2.75
C PRO A 469 -4.35 -35.20 -3.10
N GLN A 470 -3.99 -34.81 -4.32
CA GLN A 470 -4.07 -33.41 -4.76
C GLN A 470 -5.48 -32.81 -4.57
N GLY A 471 -6.52 -33.63 -4.76
CA GLY A 471 -7.92 -33.21 -4.56
C GLY A 471 -8.31 -32.94 -3.11
N GLU A 472 -7.51 -33.36 -2.13
CA GLU A 472 -7.76 -33.12 -0.70
C GLU A 472 -6.89 -32.03 -0.08
N GLN A 473 -5.87 -31.59 -0.81
CA GLN A 473 -4.95 -30.54 -0.37
C GLN A 473 -5.61 -29.21 0.00
N PRO A 474 -6.73 -28.75 -0.59
CA PRO A 474 -7.43 -27.52 -0.18
C PRO A 474 -7.92 -27.54 1.28
N TRP A 475 -8.19 -28.72 1.83
CA TRP A 475 -8.63 -28.89 3.23
C TRP A 475 -7.48 -29.10 4.21
N PHE A 476 -6.22 -29.03 3.78
CA PHE A 476 -5.08 -29.19 4.68
C PHE A 476 -4.71 -27.86 5.35
N GLN A 477 -4.41 -27.91 6.65
CA GLN A 477 -3.86 -26.82 7.43
C GLN A 477 -2.63 -27.29 8.23
N PRO A 478 -1.47 -26.62 8.09
CA PRO A 478 -0.31 -26.99 8.88
C PRO A 478 -0.60 -26.86 10.38
N ARG A 479 -0.33 -27.93 11.13
CA ARG A 479 -0.31 -27.89 12.59
C ARG A 479 1.01 -27.24 13.01
N GLN A 480 0.94 -26.04 13.58
CA GLN A 480 2.16 -25.38 14.06
C GLN A 480 2.70 -26.13 15.29
N SER A 481 3.98 -26.48 15.24
CA SER A 481 4.70 -27.03 16.38
C SER A 481 4.73 -25.98 17.51
N ARG A 482 4.47 -26.41 18.76
CA ARG A 482 4.46 -25.56 19.97
C ARG A 482 5.79 -24.85 20.30
N ALA A 483 6.77 -24.85 19.40
CA ALA A 483 8.16 -24.51 19.69
C ALA A 483 8.46 -23.01 19.81
N THR A 484 7.51 -22.10 19.54
CA THR A 484 7.76 -20.66 19.71
C THR A 484 6.63 -19.99 20.50
N LYS A 485 6.99 -19.08 21.43
CA LYS A 485 6.03 -18.28 22.23
C LYS A 485 5.02 -17.46 21.41
N THR A 486 5.15 -17.43 20.09
CA THR A 486 4.32 -16.67 19.14
C THR A 486 3.46 -17.56 18.24
N SER A 487 3.51 -18.90 18.38
CA SER A 487 2.71 -19.80 17.55
C SER A 487 1.24 -19.78 17.96
N ILE A 488 0.36 -19.71 16.95
CA ILE A 488 -1.09 -19.73 17.13
C ILE A 488 -1.53 -21.17 16.94
N ASP A 489 -2.25 -21.72 17.92
CA ASP A 489 -2.90 -23.01 17.74
C ASP A 489 -4.22 -22.83 16.96
N TRP A 490 -4.18 -23.04 15.66
CA TRP A 490 -5.36 -22.94 14.80
C TRP A 490 -6.37 -24.08 14.99
N THR A 491 -6.01 -25.13 15.72
CA THR A 491 -6.92 -26.26 15.95
C THR A 491 -8.11 -25.88 16.82
N ILE A 492 -8.02 -24.77 17.58
CA ILE A 492 -9.13 -24.26 18.40
C ILE A 492 -10.33 -23.82 17.58
N GLU A 493 -10.13 -23.46 16.30
CA GLU A 493 -11.21 -23.02 15.40
C GLU A 493 -12.05 -24.21 14.91
N ASN A 494 -11.54 -25.44 14.93
CA ASN A 494 -12.16 -26.58 14.25
C ASN A 494 -12.63 -26.16 12.85
N GLU A 495 -11.67 -25.72 12.03
CA GLU A 495 -11.95 -25.05 10.76
C GLU A 495 -12.62 -26.00 9.76
N TRP A 496 -13.60 -25.47 9.05
CA TRP A 496 -14.21 -26.07 7.86
C TRP A 496 -13.88 -25.25 6.63
N ARG A 497 -13.78 -25.88 5.47
CA ARG A 497 -13.55 -25.21 4.19
C ARG A 497 -14.54 -25.63 3.13
N LEU A 498 -15.00 -24.63 2.38
CA LEU A 498 -15.75 -24.81 1.14
C LEU A 498 -14.86 -24.26 -0.01
N THR A 499 -14.59 -25.07 -1.03
CA THR A 499 -13.70 -24.74 -2.17
C THR A 499 -14.37 -23.89 -3.26
N SER A 500 -15.43 -23.17 -2.91
CA SER A 500 -16.15 -22.27 -3.80
C SER A 500 -16.68 -21.09 -2.99
N LYS A 501 -17.10 -20.03 -3.68
CA LYS A 501 -17.88 -18.96 -3.06
C LYS A 501 -19.17 -19.52 -2.47
N LEU A 502 -19.63 -18.96 -1.36
CA LEU A 502 -20.87 -19.30 -0.72
C LEU A 502 -21.94 -18.23 -1.03
N SER A 503 -22.89 -18.55 -1.90
CA SER A 503 -24.07 -17.71 -2.12
C SER A 503 -25.10 -17.99 -1.03
N LEU A 504 -25.47 -16.95 -0.29
CA LEU A 504 -26.46 -17.03 0.79
C LEU A 504 -27.88 -17.21 0.24
N ASP A 505 -28.15 -16.77 -1.01
CA ASP A 505 -29.44 -17.01 -1.70
C ASP A 505 -29.75 -18.50 -1.91
N ARG A 506 -28.74 -19.36 -1.85
CA ARG A 506 -28.90 -20.82 -1.98
C ARG A 506 -29.28 -21.51 -0.68
N LEU A 507 -29.39 -20.74 0.40
CA LEU A 507 -29.66 -21.22 1.75
C LEU A 507 -31.05 -20.78 2.20
N SER A 508 -31.70 -21.59 3.05
CA SER A 508 -32.90 -21.12 3.70
C SER A 508 -32.60 -19.97 4.68
N ALA A 509 -33.51 -19.04 4.83
CA ALA A 509 -33.37 -17.95 5.81
C ALA A 509 -33.16 -18.48 7.24
N ASP A 510 -33.71 -19.67 7.56
CA ASP A 510 -33.54 -20.35 8.86
C ASP A 510 -32.16 -21.00 9.04
N ASP A 511 -31.42 -21.20 7.95
CA ASP A 511 -30.10 -21.81 7.96
C ASP A 511 -28.97 -20.76 8.05
N VAL A 512 -29.32 -19.45 8.15
CA VAL A 512 -28.36 -18.34 8.23
C VAL A 512 -28.72 -17.41 9.38
N PHE A 513 -27.72 -16.90 10.08
CA PHE A 513 -27.87 -15.72 10.94
C PHE A 513 -26.65 -14.81 10.79
N VAL A 514 -26.84 -13.52 11.11
CA VAL A 514 -25.80 -12.51 11.09
C VAL A 514 -25.51 -12.07 12.53
N PHE A 515 -24.25 -11.79 12.87
CA PHE A 515 -23.93 -11.22 14.18
C PHE A 515 -23.01 -10.03 14.04
N CYS A 516 -23.19 -9.05 14.95
CA CYS A 516 -22.44 -7.80 15.02
C CYS A 516 -22.10 -7.45 16.47
N ALA A 517 -21.31 -6.40 16.70
CA ALA A 517 -20.83 -6.05 18.03
C ALA A 517 -21.94 -5.49 18.92
N THR A 518 -22.68 -4.50 18.45
CA THR A 518 -23.61 -3.70 19.26
C THR A 518 -25.06 -3.84 18.79
N GLU A 519 -25.99 -3.51 19.68
CA GLU A 519 -27.42 -3.52 19.33
C GLU A 519 -27.79 -2.40 18.33
N GLY A 520 -27.06 -1.26 18.36
CA GLY A 520 -27.21 -0.22 17.35
C GLY A 520 -26.92 -0.70 15.94
N GLU A 521 -25.79 -1.41 15.77
CA GLU A 521 -25.40 -2.06 14.49
C GLU A 521 -26.40 -3.15 14.08
N ALA A 522 -26.91 -3.91 15.06
CA ALA A 522 -27.92 -4.91 14.80
C ALA A 522 -29.23 -4.30 14.28
N ALA A 523 -29.65 -3.17 14.84
CA ALA A 523 -30.83 -2.43 14.36
C ALA A 523 -30.62 -1.93 12.91
N GLU A 524 -29.43 -1.43 12.58
CA GLU A 524 -29.07 -1.02 11.21
C GLU A 524 -29.16 -2.20 10.24
N LEU A 525 -28.53 -3.33 10.58
CA LEU A 525 -28.55 -4.53 9.73
C LEU A 525 -29.96 -5.11 9.55
N ARG A 526 -30.82 -5.09 10.58
CA ARG A 526 -32.21 -5.57 10.47
C ARG A 526 -33.04 -4.81 9.45
N SER A 527 -32.68 -3.57 9.14
CA SER A 527 -33.35 -2.77 8.12
C SER A 527 -33.09 -3.24 6.68
N THR A 528 -31.96 -3.92 6.45
CA THR A 528 -31.47 -4.34 5.12
C THR A 528 -31.33 -5.86 4.96
N CYS A 529 -31.44 -6.62 6.04
CA CYS A 529 -31.14 -8.04 6.11
C CYS A 529 -32.41 -8.87 6.38
N GLU A 530 -32.63 -9.91 5.59
CA GLU A 530 -33.76 -10.83 5.81
C GLU A 530 -33.46 -11.90 6.87
N TRP A 531 -32.18 -12.14 7.15
CA TRP A 531 -31.76 -13.15 8.15
C TRP A 531 -31.89 -12.61 9.57
N ARG A 532 -31.86 -13.51 10.54
CA ARG A 532 -31.83 -13.15 11.96
C ARG A 532 -30.51 -12.44 12.28
N VAL A 533 -30.60 -11.32 13.02
CA VAL A 533 -29.43 -10.52 13.43
C VAL A 533 -29.33 -10.54 14.95
N VAL A 534 -28.14 -10.90 15.46
CA VAL A 534 -27.83 -10.97 16.88
C VAL A 534 -26.66 -10.06 17.21
N SER A 535 -26.74 -9.28 18.28
CA SER A 535 -25.58 -8.53 18.77
C SER A 535 -24.81 -9.35 19.82
N VAL A 536 -23.47 -9.25 19.81
CA VAL A 536 -22.62 -9.86 20.85
C VAL A 536 -22.92 -9.25 22.21
N GLU A 537 -23.18 -7.94 22.26
CA GLU A 537 -23.64 -7.24 23.47
C GLU A 537 -24.87 -7.90 24.12
N THR A 538 -25.85 -8.30 23.32
CA THR A 538 -27.04 -9.03 23.81
C THR A 538 -26.69 -10.45 24.30
N LEU A 539 -25.74 -11.12 23.65
CA LEU A 539 -25.27 -12.43 24.09
C LEU A 539 -24.58 -12.36 25.46
N ASP A 540 -23.68 -11.39 25.63
CA ASP A 540 -22.95 -11.19 26.89
C ASP A 540 -23.90 -10.86 28.04
N ALA A 541 -24.82 -9.90 27.85
CA ALA A 541 -25.82 -9.51 28.85
C ALA A 541 -26.75 -10.67 29.31
N ARG A 542 -26.99 -11.65 28.44
CA ARG A 542 -27.79 -12.82 28.79
C ARG A 542 -26.96 -13.95 29.43
N SER A 543 -25.69 -14.05 29.07
CA SER A 543 -24.77 -15.01 29.71
C SER A 543 -24.60 -14.66 31.19
N GLU A 544 -24.39 -13.40 31.54
CA GLU A 544 -24.26 -12.93 32.93
C GLU A 544 -25.50 -13.22 33.77
N ARG A 545 -26.71 -13.05 33.20
CA ARG A 545 -27.97 -13.35 33.91
C ARG A 545 -28.20 -14.88 34.13
N SER A 546 -27.64 -15.71 33.28
CA SER A 546 -27.75 -17.18 33.44
C SER A 546 -26.88 -17.64 34.63
N ASP A 547 -25.73 -17.04 34.84
CA ASP A 547 -24.81 -17.39 35.94
C ASP A 547 -25.34 -16.93 37.32
N ASP A 548 -26.16 -15.88 37.38
CA ASP A 548 -26.81 -15.38 38.60
C ASP A 548 -28.01 -16.24 39.03
N ILE A 549 -28.60 -17.04 38.13
CA ILE A 549 -29.73 -17.95 38.45
C ILE A 549 -29.23 -19.29 38.98
N VAL A 550 -27.96 -19.64 38.72
CA VAL A 550 -27.36 -20.91 39.14
C VAL A 550 -26.63 -20.82 40.49
N LYS A 551 -26.48 -19.60 41.04
CA LYS A 551 -26.02 -19.36 42.42
C LYS A 551 -27.20 -19.21 43.38
#